data_1f75354ba97a659649b6689f816b873e
#
_entry.id   1f75354ba97a659649b6689f816b873e
#
_cell.length_a   1.000
_cell.length_b   1.000
_cell.length_c   1.000
_cell.angle_alpha   90.00
_cell.angle_beta   90.00
_cell.angle_gamma   90.00
#
_symmetry.space_group_name_H-M   'P 1'
#
loop_
_entity.id
_entity.type
_entity.pdbx_description
1 polymer ?
#
loop_
_entity_poly.entity_id
_entity_poly.type
_entity_poly.pdbx_seq_one_letter_code
_entity_poly.pdbx_strand_id
1 'polypeptide(L)'
;MALTPHQQVTELIQRSQKHILVVTREHASTDGLSALVAMGLLLKTWGKKFDLVAPGKGVTQTPSFLSKDVSISSDVGATRTFHIRLNTQEVPLGELFYDVKDNILDITLVPTHHTWTAKDVTTHYGEDRYDLIIALDCPDLGSLGTLGRDHADLFYRTTIVNIDCHATNEYWGQTNLVDLNAVSNTEVLYHWIHGQTIEMTESLASALLAGMIAETKSFRTPNVTPQTLITCSELIHAGARRDEIVQHLWRTRSVSTLKLWGRALTHLHEDHEIGLIWTQLSMADFLEAGLPAEHLEGIVEELLAYCPEAKTVALIWQHKD
;
A
#
# COMPACT_ATOMS: atom_id res chain seq x y z
N MET A 1 21.87 -1.95 26.96
CA MET A 1 20.77 -2.87 26.60
C MET A 1 20.55 -2.78 25.09
N ALA A 2 20.29 -3.90 24.42
CA ALA A 2 19.89 -3.86 23.02
C ALA A 2 18.48 -3.21 22.92
N LEU A 3 18.29 -2.38 21.90
CA LEU A 3 16.99 -1.75 21.63
C LEU A 3 15.96 -2.79 21.23
N THR A 4 14.72 -2.63 21.68
CA THR A 4 13.59 -3.43 21.19
C THR A 4 13.29 -3.06 19.73
N PRO A 5 12.61 -3.92 18.94
CA PRO A 5 12.20 -3.58 17.57
C PRO A 5 11.42 -2.25 17.51
N HIS A 6 10.51 -1.99 18.43
CA HIS A 6 9.77 -0.72 18.53
C HIS A 6 10.71 0.48 18.69
N GLN A 7 11.71 0.38 19.56
CA GLN A 7 12.69 1.45 19.77
C GLN A 7 13.59 1.64 18.56
N GLN A 8 13.98 0.54 17.88
CA GLN A 8 14.80 0.61 16.66
C GLN A 8 14.07 1.33 15.53
N VAL A 9 12.78 1.02 15.30
CA VAL A 9 11.95 1.72 14.30
C VAL A 9 11.89 3.20 14.60
N THR A 10 11.57 3.57 15.85
CA THR A 10 11.49 4.97 16.27
C THR A 10 12.82 5.68 16.04
N GLU A 11 13.94 5.07 16.44
CA GLU A 11 15.28 5.66 16.31
C GLU A 11 15.68 5.86 14.83
N LEU A 12 15.42 4.87 13.97
CA LEU A 12 15.70 4.96 12.54
C LEU A 12 14.92 6.10 11.88
N ILE A 13 13.63 6.25 12.21
CA ILE A 13 12.81 7.35 11.70
C ILE A 13 13.35 8.70 12.21
N GLN A 14 13.67 8.79 13.49
CA GLN A 14 14.22 10.03 14.06
C GLN A 14 15.55 10.44 13.42
N ARG A 15 16.44 9.49 13.15
CA ARG A 15 17.75 9.70 12.53
C ARG A 15 17.68 10.05 11.05
N SER A 16 16.61 9.66 10.34
CA SER A 16 16.44 9.98 8.93
C SER A 16 16.47 11.49 8.71
N GLN A 17 17.33 11.94 7.80
CA GLN A 17 17.53 13.36 7.46
C GLN A 17 17.13 13.70 6.03
N LYS A 18 16.98 12.69 5.17
CA LYS A 18 16.54 12.85 3.79
C LYS A 18 15.02 12.56 3.67
N HIS A 19 14.62 11.96 2.56
CA HIS A 19 13.27 11.48 2.42
C HIS A 19 13.14 10.04 2.91
N ILE A 20 12.01 9.73 3.54
CA ILE A 20 11.61 8.38 3.90
C ILE A 20 10.68 7.88 2.80
N LEU A 21 11.01 6.73 2.22
CA LEU A 21 10.12 6.04 1.30
C LEU A 21 9.24 5.08 2.09
N VAL A 22 7.92 5.24 2.00
CA VAL A 22 6.97 4.29 2.58
C VAL A 22 6.30 3.54 1.45
N VAL A 23 6.37 2.22 1.48
CA VAL A 23 5.82 1.35 0.43
C VAL A 23 4.88 0.31 1.02
N THR A 24 3.92 -0.13 0.21
CA THR A 24 3.12 -1.31 0.48
C THR A 24 3.20 -2.26 -0.72
N ARG A 25 2.76 -3.51 -0.56
CA ARG A 25 2.80 -4.53 -1.63
C ARG A 25 1.95 -4.14 -2.84
N GLU A 26 2.30 -4.69 -3.98
CA GLU A 26 1.43 -4.70 -5.15
C GLU A 26 0.12 -5.45 -4.81
N HIS A 27 -1.02 -4.94 -5.22
CA HIS A 27 -2.34 -5.45 -4.79
C HIS A 27 -2.58 -5.39 -3.27
N ALA A 28 -2.16 -4.28 -2.65
CA ALA A 28 -2.36 -4.06 -1.22
C ALA A 28 -3.84 -4.19 -0.83
N SER A 29 -4.08 -4.80 0.33
CA SER A 29 -5.38 -4.82 0.98
C SER A 29 -5.80 -3.42 1.46
N THR A 30 -7.05 -3.26 1.85
CA THR A 30 -7.49 -2.02 2.50
C THR A 30 -6.70 -1.75 3.79
N ASP A 31 -6.27 -2.80 4.52
CA ASP A 31 -5.41 -2.65 5.69
C ASP A 31 -4.03 -2.11 5.31
N GLY A 32 -3.37 -2.69 4.29
CA GLY A 32 -2.07 -2.22 3.81
C GLY A 32 -2.11 -0.75 3.34
N LEU A 33 -3.18 -0.35 2.62
CA LEU A 33 -3.39 1.03 2.20
C LEU A 33 -3.67 1.96 3.38
N SER A 34 -4.43 1.50 4.37
CA SER A 34 -4.72 2.25 5.60
C SER A 34 -3.45 2.43 6.45
N ALA A 35 -2.62 1.39 6.54
CA ALA A 35 -1.31 1.44 7.22
C ALA A 35 -0.36 2.44 6.52
N LEU A 36 -0.35 2.45 5.18
CA LEU A 36 0.42 3.41 4.39
C LEU A 36 0.01 4.85 4.69
N VAL A 37 -1.29 5.12 4.72
CA VAL A 37 -1.83 6.46 5.06
C VAL A 37 -1.50 6.82 6.51
N ALA A 38 -1.72 5.91 7.45
CA ALA A 38 -1.43 6.13 8.87
C ALA A 38 0.05 6.48 9.09
N MET A 39 0.97 5.75 8.45
CA MET A 39 2.41 6.05 8.50
C MET A 39 2.72 7.43 7.92
N GLY A 40 2.11 7.80 6.78
CA GLY A 40 2.28 9.13 6.19
C GLY A 40 1.82 10.26 7.13
N LEU A 41 0.68 10.08 7.81
CA LEU A 41 0.17 11.04 8.80
C LEU A 41 1.12 11.17 10.00
N LEU A 42 1.68 10.05 10.48
CA LEU A 42 2.68 10.05 11.56
C LEU A 42 3.95 10.80 11.16
N LEU A 43 4.50 10.49 9.98
CA LEU A 43 5.70 11.15 9.48
C LEU A 43 5.48 12.65 9.28
N LYS A 44 4.30 13.05 8.82
CA LYS A 44 3.89 14.47 8.69
C LYS A 44 3.88 15.15 10.05
N THR A 45 3.33 14.52 11.08
CA THR A 45 3.32 15.05 12.45
C THR A 45 4.73 15.22 13.00
N TRP A 46 5.65 14.33 12.65
CA TRP A 46 7.07 14.43 13.05
C TRP A 46 7.90 15.34 12.14
N GLY A 47 7.28 16.03 11.18
CA GLY A 47 7.95 16.96 10.28
C GLY A 47 8.96 16.29 9.33
N LYS A 48 8.81 14.98 9.08
CA LYS A 48 9.66 14.23 8.16
C LYS A 48 9.25 14.47 6.70
N LYS A 49 10.23 14.44 5.80
CA LYS A 49 9.98 14.39 4.36
C LYS A 49 9.77 12.94 3.96
N PHE A 50 8.73 12.66 3.22
CA PHE A 50 8.39 11.29 2.82
C PHE A 50 7.66 11.25 1.49
N ASP A 51 7.69 10.08 0.87
CA ASP A 51 6.88 9.71 -0.28
C ASP A 51 6.14 8.41 0.05
N LEU A 52 4.84 8.34 -0.27
CA LEU A 52 4.01 7.15 -0.10
C LEU A 52 3.82 6.50 -1.46
N VAL A 53 4.09 5.20 -1.54
CA VAL A 53 3.99 4.45 -2.80
C VAL A 53 3.15 3.18 -2.60
N ALA A 54 2.10 3.06 -3.41
CA ALA A 54 1.25 1.89 -3.52
C ALA A 54 1.25 1.40 -4.97
N PRO A 55 2.04 0.35 -5.30
CA PRO A 55 2.20 -0.13 -6.67
C PRO A 55 0.90 -0.65 -7.28
N GLY A 56 0.87 -0.77 -8.60
CA GLY A 56 -0.27 -1.29 -9.34
C GLY A 56 -1.51 -0.42 -9.22
N LYS A 57 -2.62 -0.98 -8.78
CA LYS A 57 -3.90 -0.28 -8.60
C LYS A 57 -4.05 0.37 -7.21
N GLY A 58 -3.04 0.33 -6.34
CA GLY A 58 -3.15 0.80 -4.96
C GLY A 58 -3.66 2.23 -4.83
N VAL A 59 -3.17 3.15 -5.68
CA VAL A 59 -3.61 4.56 -5.66
C VAL A 59 -5.12 4.69 -5.92
N THR A 60 -5.66 3.96 -6.90
CA THR A 60 -7.08 4.02 -7.25
C THR A 60 -7.98 3.25 -6.28
N GLN A 61 -7.42 2.30 -5.55
CA GLN A 61 -8.14 1.51 -4.55
C GLN A 61 -8.12 2.15 -3.16
N THR A 62 -7.25 3.13 -2.93
CA THR A 62 -7.23 3.85 -1.66
C THR A 62 -8.55 4.62 -1.46
N PRO A 63 -9.28 4.36 -0.38
CA PRO A 63 -10.51 5.08 -0.10
C PRO A 63 -10.29 6.59 -0.04
N SER A 64 -11.13 7.37 -0.72
CA SER A 64 -10.97 8.83 -0.84
C SER A 64 -10.98 9.56 0.51
N PHE A 65 -11.65 9.01 1.51
CA PHE A 65 -11.68 9.59 2.86
C PHE A 65 -10.35 9.44 3.59
N LEU A 66 -9.51 8.47 3.22
CA LEU A 66 -8.18 8.25 3.78
C LEU A 66 -7.12 9.14 3.13
N SER A 67 -7.22 9.37 1.82
CA SER A 67 -6.18 10.06 1.03
C SER A 67 -6.27 11.58 1.02
N LYS A 68 -7.21 12.18 1.78
CA LYS A 68 -7.40 13.65 1.80
C LYS A 68 -6.16 14.43 2.27
N ASP A 69 -5.43 13.88 3.22
CA ASP A 69 -4.36 14.58 3.93
C ASP A 69 -2.95 14.20 3.47
N VAL A 70 -2.83 13.16 2.62
CA VAL A 70 -1.56 12.64 2.10
C VAL A 70 -1.67 12.28 0.62
N SER A 71 -0.56 12.40 -0.11
CA SER A 71 -0.48 12.03 -1.52
C SER A 71 0.18 10.66 -1.66
N ILE A 72 -0.41 9.79 -2.46
CA ILE A 72 0.10 8.44 -2.74
C ILE A 72 0.41 8.36 -4.22
N SER A 73 1.58 7.81 -4.56
CA SER A 73 2.03 7.56 -5.93
C SER A 73 1.98 6.06 -6.23
N SER A 74 1.91 5.70 -7.51
CA SER A 74 1.99 4.30 -7.96
C SER A 74 3.43 3.82 -8.14
N ASP A 75 4.38 4.74 -8.19
CA ASP A 75 5.80 4.44 -8.45
C ASP A 75 6.70 5.45 -7.74
N VAL A 76 7.96 5.07 -7.58
CA VAL A 76 9.02 5.91 -7.04
C VAL A 76 9.55 6.78 -8.16
N GLY A 77 9.57 8.09 -7.98
CA GLY A 77 10.21 9.00 -8.92
C GLY A 77 11.73 8.82 -8.97
N ALA A 78 12.45 9.83 -9.46
CA ALA A 78 13.91 9.80 -9.49
C ALA A 78 14.51 9.55 -8.10
N THR A 79 15.23 8.44 -7.94
CA THR A 79 15.81 8.02 -6.66
C THR A 79 17.14 8.70 -6.37
N ARG A 80 17.82 9.20 -7.40
CA ARG A 80 19.07 9.94 -7.34
C ARG A 80 19.28 10.80 -8.58
N THR A 81 20.10 11.82 -8.46
CA THR A 81 20.49 12.65 -9.60
C THR A 81 21.63 11.99 -10.37
N PHE A 82 21.71 12.28 -11.67
CA PHE A 82 22.84 11.91 -12.51
C PHE A 82 23.62 13.20 -12.83
N HIS A 83 24.90 13.23 -12.53
CA HIS A 83 25.75 14.38 -12.76
C HIS A 83 26.73 14.11 -13.89
N ILE A 84 26.83 15.08 -14.79
CA ILE A 84 27.88 15.17 -15.81
C ILE A 84 28.76 16.33 -15.37
N ARG A 85 30.04 16.07 -15.13
CA ARG A 85 31.03 17.09 -14.77
C ARG A 85 32.03 17.28 -15.90
N LEU A 86 32.24 18.54 -16.26
CA LEU A 86 33.26 18.96 -17.20
C LEU A 86 34.37 19.68 -16.40
N ASN A 87 35.61 19.25 -16.61
CA ASN A 87 36.78 19.99 -16.04
C ASN A 87 37.02 21.24 -16.91
N THR A 88 36.83 22.40 -16.31
CA THR A 88 36.99 23.69 -16.98
C THR A 88 38.27 24.42 -16.55
N GLN A 89 39.19 23.72 -15.84
CA GLN A 89 40.37 24.34 -15.26
C GLN A 89 41.36 24.88 -16.33
N GLU A 90 41.55 24.12 -17.42
CA GLU A 90 42.43 24.52 -18.53
C GLU A 90 41.72 25.22 -19.67
N VAL A 91 40.43 24.89 -19.84
CA VAL A 91 39.60 25.42 -20.93
C VAL A 91 38.30 25.98 -20.33
N PRO A 92 38.20 27.31 -20.15
CA PRO A 92 37.00 27.93 -19.61
C PRO A 92 35.79 27.77 -20.53
N LEU A 93 34.60 27.60 -19.93
CA LEU A 93 33.34 27.55 -20.61
C LEU A 93 32.93 28.96 -21.09
N GLY A 94 32.64 29.11 -22.37
CA GLY A 94 32.07 30.33 -22.96
C GLY A 94 30.55 30.29 -22.89
N GLU A 95 29.94 29.35 -23.65
CA GLU A 95 28.48 29.23 -23.75
C GLU A 95 28.05 27.79 -23.54
N LEU A 96 26.80 27.62 -23.09
CA LEU A 96 26.15 26.33 -22.91
C LEU A 96 24.76 26.37 -23.51
N PHE A 97 24.48 25.41 -24.40
CA PHE A 97 23.16 25.17 -24.95
C PHE A 97 22.74 23.74 -24.70
N TYR A 98 21.45 23.48 -24.61
CA TYR A 98 20.94 22.13 -24.63
C TYR A 98 19.65 22.06 -25.44
N ASP A 99 19.42 20.92 -26.07
CA ASP A 99 18.19 20.61 -26.81
C ASP A 99 17.78 19.15 -26.50
N VAL A 100 16.50 18.87 -26.58
CA VAL A 100 15.96 17.51 -26.42
C VAL A 100 15.14 17.16 -27.64
N LYS A 101 15.68 16.28 -28.46
CA LYS A 101 15.04 15.75 -29.66
C LYS A 101 15.10 14.23 -29.66
N ASP A 102 14.02 13.60 -30.09
CA ASP A 102 13.94 12.14 -30.25
C ASP A 102 14.41 11.37 -28.99
N ASN A 103 14.07 11.88 -27.77
CA ASN A 103 14.51 11.37 -26.47
C ASN A 103 16.04 11.43 -26.22
N ILE A 104 16.77 12.21 -26.99
CA ILE A 104 18.20 12.46 -26.82
C ILE A 104 18.36 13.88 -26.28
N LEU A 105 19.10 14.00 -25.17
CA LEU A 105 19.56 15.28 -24.63
C LEU A 105 20.92 15.60 -25.25
N ASP A 106 20.96 16.61 -26.13
CA ASP A 106 22.17 17.17 -26.64
C ASP A 106 22.61 18.37 -25.82
N ILE A 107 23.83 18.32 -25.29
CA ILE A 107 24.45 19.42 -24.56
C ILE A 107 25.62 19.93 -25.36
N THR A 108 25.49 21.13 -25.92
CA THR A 108 26.54 21.80 -26.68
C THR A 108 27.29 22.79 -25.80
N LEU A 109 28.58 22.57 -25.66
CA LEU A 109 29.47 23.42 -24.83
C LEU A 109 30.43 24.14 -25.77
N VAL A 110 30.50 25.48 -25.68
CA VAL A 110 31.38 26.32 -26.48
C VAL A 110 32.52 26.79 -25.60
N PRO A 111 33.77 26.39 -25.90
CA PRO A 111 34.95 26.85 -25.14
C PRO A 111 35.31 28.30 -25.56
N THR A 112 35.97 29.03 -24.64
CA THR A 112 36.54 30.37 -24.96
C THR A 112 37.80 30.28 -25.82
N HIS A 113 38.61 29.22 -25.64
CA HIS A 113 39.78 28.88 -26.42
C HIS A 113 40.12 27.41 -26.20
N HIS A 114 40.82 26.79 -27.13
CA HIS A 114 41.10 25.35 -27.14
C HIS A 114 39.79 24.49 -27.17
N THR A 115 39.90 23.20 -26.93
CA THR A 115 38.76 22.29 -26.91
C THR A 115 38.94 21.23 -25.82
N TRP A 116 37.83 20.76 -25.27
CA TRP A 116 37.84 19.63 -24.33
C TRP A 116 37.92 18.30 -25.07
N THR A 117 38.36 17.31 -24.34
CA THR A 117 38.38 15.91 -24.78
C THR A 117 37.41 15.08 -23.94
N ALA A 118 37.14 13.85 -24.34
CA ALA A 118 36.32 12.95 -23.53
C ALA A 118 36.89 12.68 -22.13
N LYS A 119 38.20 12.90 -21.92
CA LYS A 119 38.87 12.74 -20.61
C LYS A 119 38.50 13.85 -19.62
N ASP A 120 38.04 14.98 -20.12
CA ASP A 120 37.66 16.14 -19.30
C ASP A 120 36.23 16.01 -18.79
N VAL A 121 35.47 15.03 -19.32
CA VAL A 121 34.09 14.73 -18.90
C VAL A 121 34.08 13.52 -17.98
N THR A 122 33.46 13.67 -16.82
CA THR A 122 33.22 12.58 -15.88
C THR A 122 31.74 12.52 -15.52
N THR A 123 31.25 11.32 -15.29
CA THR A 123 29.87 11.12 -14.86
C THR A 123 29.84 10.43 -13.50
N HIS A 124 28.89 10.81 -12.67
CA HIS A 124 28.66 10.13 -11.40
C HIS A 124 27.20 10.28 -10.97
N TYR A 125 26.74 9.35 -10.16
CA TYR A 125 25.45 9.49 -9.50
C TYR A 125 25.59 10.41 -8.29
N GLY A 126 24.59 11.25 -8.07
CA GLY A 126 24.45 12.03 -6.86
C GLY A 126 24.02 11.16 -5.68
N GLU A 127 23.76 11.81 -4.57
CA GLU A 127 23.28 11.15 -3.36
C GLU A 127 21.89 10.54 -3.57
N ASP A 128 21.64 9.42 -2.87
CA ASP A 128 20.32 8.82 -2.84
C ASP A 128 19.32 9.77 -2.17
N ARG A 129 18.12 9.86 -2.73
CA ARG A 129 17.01 10.67 -2.23
C ARG A 129 16.52 10.14 -0.89
N TYR A 130 16.46 8.83 -0.75
CA TYR A 130 15.94 8.14 0.41
C TYR A 130 17.10 7.59 1.28
N ASP A 131 17.00 7.79 2.58
CA ASP A 131 17.92 7.22 3.58
C ASP A 131 17.24 6.16 4.45
N LEU A 132 15.91 6.01 4.33
CA LEU A 132 15.12 5.00 5.00
C LEU A 132 13.96 4.56 4.11
N ILE A 133 13.68 3.27 4.10
CA ILE A 133 12.48 2.67 3.51
C ILE A 133 11.66 2.03 4.63
N ILE A 134 10.35 2.27 4.65
CA ILE A 134 9.39 1.60 5.52
C ILE A 134 8.47 0.77 4.64
N ALA A 135 8.57 -0.54 4.72
CA ALA A 135 7.74 -1.48 4.00
C ALA A 135 6.60 -1.98 4.92
N LEU A 136 5.37 -1.76 4.51
CA LEU A 136 4.15 -2.09 5.24
C LEU A 136 3.36 -3.16 4.49
N ASP A 137 2.90 -4.21 5.17
CA ASP A 137 2.14 -5.29 4.54
C ASP A 137 2.93 -5.98 3.41
N CYS A 138 4.26 -6.08 3.58
CA CYS A 138 5.18 -6.64 2.59
C CYS A 138 5.92 -7.84 3.19
N PRO A 139 5.45 -9.07 2.97
CA PRO A 139 6.10 -10.25 3.54
C PRO A 139 7.51 -10.49 3.00
N ASP A 140 7.79 -10.06 1.78
CA ASP A 140 9.06 -10.19 1.07
C ASP A 140 9.24 -9.07 0.03
N LEU A 141 10.44 -8.96 -0.56
CA LEU A 141 10.75 -7.98 -1.61
C LEU A 141 9.94 -8.23 -2.89
N GLY A 142 9.61 -9.48 -3.20
CA GLY A 142 8.86 -9.86 -4.40
C GLY A 142 7.42 -9.37 -4.35
N SER A 143 6.84 -9.22 -3.16
CA SER A 143 5.48 -8.70 -2.95
C SER A 143 5.29 -7.25 -3.44
N LEU A 144 6.39 -6.50 -3.59
CA LEU A 144 6.38 -5.17 -4.21
C LEU A 144 6.16 -5.21 -5.73
N GLY A 145 6.16 -6.40 -6.36
CA GLY A 145 5.89 -6.58 -7.79
C GLY A 145 6.89 -5.86 -8.69
N THR A 146 6.38 -5.02 -9.59
CA THR A 146 7.21 -4.24 -10.54
C THR A 146 8.12 -3.27 -9.80
N LEU A 147 7.63 -2.61 -8.76
CA LEU A 147 8.41 -1.66 -7.97
C LEU A 147 9.70 -2.30 -7.40
N GLY A 148 9.60 -3.49 -6.82
CA GLY A 148 10.75 -4.20 -6.27
C GLY A 148 11.77 -4.63 -7.33
N ARG A 149 11.29 -5.00 -8.54
CA ARG A 149 12.16 -5.38 -9.67
C ARG A 149 12.87 -4.18 -10.29
N ASP A 150 12.13 -3.12 -10.59
CA ASP A 150 12.64 -1.97 -11.33
C ASP A 150 13.57 -1.08 -10.49
N HIS A 151 13.39 -1.11 -9.16
CA HIS A 151 14.20 -0.35 -8.22
C HIS A 151 15.00 -1.24 -7.23
N ALA A 152 15.32 -2.48 -7.62
CA ALA A 152 16.00 -3.44 -6.75
C ALA A 152 17.27 -2.87 -6.10
N ASP A 153 18.09 -2.12 -6.84
CA ASP A 153 19.30 -1.49 -6.34
C ASP A 153 19.03 -0.43 -5.23
N LEU A 154 17.89 0.24 -5.24
CA LEU A 154 17.45 1.12 -4.16
C LEU A 154 17.20 0.33 -2.87
N PHE A 155 16.45 -0.77 -2.96
CA PHE A 155 16.13 -1.62 -1.81
C PHE A 155 17.36 -2.31 -1.22
N TYR A 156 18.38 -2.63 -2.04
CA TYR A 156 19.64 -3.21 -1.53
C TYR A 156 20.55 -2.20 -0.84
N ARG A 157 20.48 -0.92 -1.20
CA ARG A 157 21.38 0.11 -0.65
C ARG A 157 20.81 0.85 0.55
N THR A 158 19.48 0.92 0.65
CA THR A 158 18.79 1.73 1.66
C THR A 158 18.39 0.87 2.85
N THR A 159 18.50 1.40 4.05
CA THR A 159 18.02 0.73 5.27
C THR A 159 16.51 0.53 5.20
N ILE A 160 16.05 -0.69 5.49
CA ILE A 160 14.63 -1.07 5.42
C ILE A 160 14.13 -1.42 6.81
N VAL A 161 13.01 -0.81 7.17
CA VAL A 161 12.12 -1.22 8.26
C VAL A 161 10.96 -1.96 7.64
N ASN A 162 10.75 -3.22 8.01
CA ASN A 162 9.60 -4.01 7.60
C ASN A 162 8.61 -4.11 8.76
N ILE A 163 7.36 -3.74 8.53
CA ILE A 163 6.26 -3.79 9.52
C ILE A 163 5.14 -4.65 8.92
N ASP A 164 4.80 -5.75 9.61
CA ASP A 164 3.85 -6.72 9.09
C ASP A 164 3.15 -7.52 10.21
N CYS A 165 2.07 -8.21 9.86
CA CYS A 165 1.36 -9.14 10.75
C CYS A 165 1.21 -10.55 10.17
N HIS A 166 1.75 -10.82 8.98
CA HIS A 166 1.56 -12.08 8.28
C HIS A 166 2.60 -13.13 8.65
N ALA A 167 2.15 -14.36 8.87
CA ALA A 167 3.03 -15.52 9.17
C ALA A 167 3.98 -15.88 8.02
N THR A 168 3.69 -15.42 6.80
CA THR A 168 4.54 -15.61 5.61
C THR A 168 5.68 -14.61 5.51
N ASN A 169 5.84 -13.70 6.48
CA ASN A 169 6.87 -12.69 6.46
C ASN A 169 8.28 -13.30 6.58
N GLU A 170 9.17 -12.94 5.66
CA GLU A 170 10.56 -13.46 5.59
C GLU A 170 11.55 -12.65 6.43
N TYR A 171 11.11 -11.65 7.18
CA TYR A 171 11.96 -10.78 8.01
C TYR A 171 13.10 -10.11 7.20
N TRP A 172 12.78 -9.65 6.00
CA TRP A 172 13.74 -9.20 4.99
C TRP A 172 14.29 -7.76 5.20
N GLY A 173 13.73 -7.01 6.14
CA GLY A 173 14.25 -5.71 6.56
C GLY A 173 15.46 -5.83 7.49
N GLN A 174 16.28 -4.78 7.59
CA GLN A 174 17.32 -4.69 8.64
C GLN A 174 16.69 -4.57 10.03
N THR A 175 15.51 -3.98 10.12
CA THR A 175 14.68 -3.96 11.31
C THR A 175 13.30 -4.46 10.95
N ASN A 176 12.79 -5.43 11.72
CA ASN A 176 11.51 -6.05 11.46
C ASN A 176 10.61 -5.91 12.68
N LEU A 177 9.45 -5.29 12.50
CA LEU A 177 8.39 -5.18 13.47
C LEU A 177 7.22 -6.04 12.99
N VAL A 178 7.30 -7.34 13.26
CA VAL A 178 6.30 -8.33 12.85
C VAL A 178 5.58 -8.86 14.08
N ASP A 179 4.25 -8.67 14.12
CA ASP A 179 3.40 -9.17 15.21
C ASP A 179 2.32 -10.10 14.65
N LEU A 180 2.52 -11.41 14.82
CA LEU A 180 1.61 -12.45 14.35
C LEU A 180 0.30 -12.55 15.16
N ASN A 181 0.21 -11.86 16.30
CA ASN A 181 -1.00 -11.81 17.12
C ASN A 181 -1.91 -10.64 16.76
N ALA A 182 -1.38 -9.65 16.04
CA ALA A 182 -2.18 -8.53 15.55
C ALA A 182 -3.13 -8.99 14.44
N VAL A 183 -4.34 -8.47 14.41
CA VAL A 183 -5.34 -8.79 13.40
C VAL A 183 -5.08 -8.07 12.07
N SER A 184 -4.22 -7.03 12.08
CA SER A 184 -3.96 -6.17 10.92
C SER A 184 -2.64 -5.41 11.07
N ASN A 185 -2.10 -4.92 9.96
CA ASN A 185 -0.93 -4.05 9.96
C ASN A 185 -1.18 -2.73 10.70
N THR A 186 -2.40 -2.22 10.61
CA THR A 186 -2.81 -1.02 11.35
C THR A 186 -2.84 -1.25 12.86
N GLU A 187 -3.15 -2.45 13.35
CA GLU A 187 -3.04 -2.80 14.77
C GLU A 187 -1.56 -2.85 15.21
N VAL A 188 -0.67 -3.42 14.39
CA VAL A 188 0.79 -3.38 14.66
C VAL A 188 1.28 -1.94 14.78
N LEU A 189 0.87 -1.07 13.87
CA LEU A 189 1.20 0.36 13.95
C LEU A 189 0.66 1.01 15.21
N TYR A 190 -0.60 0.73 15.56
CA TYR A 190 -1.19 1.26 16.79
C TYR A 190 -0.39 0.83 18.03
N HIS A 191 -0.04 -0.46 18.17
CA HIS A 191 0.77 -0.96 19.28
C HIS A 191 2.16 -0.32 19.32
N TRP A 192 2.78 -0.07 18.16
CA TRP A 192 4.06 0.60 18.11
C TRP A 192 4.00 2.04 18.59
N ILE A 193 2.97 2.80 18.22
CA ILE A 193 2.82 4.20 18.64
C ILE A 193 2.20 4.36 20.01
N HIS A 194 1.52 3.33 20.52
CA HIS A 194 0.88 3.36 21.83
C HIS A 194 1.93 3.55 22.92
N GLY A 195 1.70 4.54 23.79
CA GLY A 195 2.65 4.91 24.83
C GLY A 195 3.76 5.89 24.39
N GLN A 196 3.80 6.27 23.11
CA GLN A 196 4.59 7.41 22.66
C GLN A 196 3.78 8.70 22.81
N THR A 197 4.48 9.84 22.96
CA THR A 197 3.84 11.16 23.03
C THR A 197 3.44 11.62 21.62
N ILE A 198 2.39 11.00 21.08
CA ILE A 198 1.84 11.30 19.75
C ILE A 198 0.40 11.75 19.92
N GLU A 199 0.04 12.86 19.30
CA GLU A 199 -1.35 13.29 19.23
C GLU A 199 -2.11 12.37 18.25
N MET A 200 -3.09 11.63 18.78
CA MET A 200 -3.99 10.80 17.98
C MET A 200 -5.04 11.68 17.31
N THR A 201 -4.73 12.18 16.11
CA THR A 201 -5.66 13.00 15.34
C THR A 201 -6.81 12.15 14.78
N GLU A 202 -7.95 12.79 14.47
CA GLU A 202 -9.11 12.14 13.83
C GLU A 202 -8.72 11.37 12.55
N SER A 203 -7.87 11.96 11.70
CA SER A 203 -7.42 11.33 10.46
C SER A 203 -6.57 10.10 10.72
N LEU A 204 -5.64 10.16 11.68
CA LEU A 204 -4.79 9.03 12.06
C LEU A 204 -5.62 7.90 12.68
N ALA A 205 -6.49 8.24 13.63
CA ALA A 205 -7.40 7.28 14.26
C ALA A 205 -8.32 6.62 13.22
N SER A 206 -8.82 7.38 12.24
CA SER A 206 -9.65 6.85 11.15
C SER A 206 -8.88 5.91 10.23
N ALA A 207 -7.63 6.22 9.91
CA ALA A 207 -6.79 5.35 9.08
C ALA A 207 -6.49 4.01 9.79
N LEU A 208 -6.10 4.06 11.08
CA LEU A 208 -5.86 2.86 11.87
C LEU A 208 -7.12 1.99 12.02
N LEU A 209 -8.25 2.62 12.36
CA LEU A 209 -9.52 1.90 12.51
C LEU A 209 -10.01 1.29 11.19
N ALA A 210 -9.77 1.94 10.04
CA ALA A 210 -10.21 1.45 8.73
C ALA A 210 -9.54 0.12 8.38
N GLY A 211 -8.24 -0.01 8.60
CA GLY A 211 -7.54 -1.27 8.37
C GLY A 211 -8.05 -2.39 9.28
N MET A 212 -8.19 -2.11 10.59
CA MET A 212 -8.71 -3.10 11.53
C MET A 212 -10.13 -3.57 11.18
N ILE A 213 -11.05 -2.67 10.82
CA ILE A 213 -12.41 -3.03 10.41
C ILE A 213 -12.40 -3.85 9.10
N ALA A 214 -11.57 -3.46 8.13
CA ALA A 214 -11.48 -4.14 6.85
C ALA A 214 -10.97 -5.58 7.03
N GLU A 215 -9.82 -5.76 7.69
CA GLU A 215 -9.17 -7.06 7.85
C GLU A 215 -9.97 -8.02 8.73
N THR A 216 -10.61 -7.51 9.77
CA THR A 216 -11.48 -8.31 10.64
C THR A 216 -12.88 -8.53 10.07
N LYS A 217 -13.19 -8.04 8.87
CA LYS A 217 -14.54 -8.08 8.30
C LYS A 217 -15.59 -7.58 9.30
N SER A 218 -15.35 -6.45 9.95
CA SER A 218 -16.14 -5.90 11.05
C SER A 218 -16.22 -6.84 12.25
N PHE A 219 -15.08 -7.33 12.71
CA PHE A 219 -14.90 -8.17 13.91
C PHE A 219 -15.53 -9.56 13.80
N ARG A 220 -15.67 -10.10 12.58
CA ARG A 220 -16.23 -11.44 12.33
C ARG A 220 -15.16 -12.53 12.19
N THR A 221 -13.89 -12.17 12.09
CA THR A 221 -12.80 -13.14 11.98
C THR A 221 -12.44 -13.75 13.33
N PRO A 222 -12.02 -15.03 13.38
CA PRO A 222 -11.81 -15.75 14.64
C PRO A 222 -10.58 -15.26 15.44
N ASN A 223 -9.69 -14.49 14.84
CA ASN A 223 -8.49 -13.95 15.47
C ASN A 223 -8.71 -12.63 16.23
N VAL A 224 -9.95 -12.11 16.25
CA VAL A 224 -10.30 -10.91 17.02
C VAL A 224 -10.18 -11.19 18.52
N THR A 225 -9.40 -10.37 19.20
CA THR A 225 -9.15 -10.48 20.65
C THR A 225 -9.88 -9.38 21.44
N PRO A 226 -10.04 -9.52 22.74
CA PRO A 226 -10.53 -8.42 23.59
C PRO A 226 -9.66 -7.16 23.46
N GLN A 227 -8.33 -7.31 23.29
CA GLN A 227 -7.42 -6.19 23.10
C GLN A 227 -7.70 -5.44 21.80
N THR A 228 -7.96 -6.16 20.69
CA THR A 228 -8.36 -5.57 19.41
C THR A 228 -9.61 -4.68 19.57
N LEU A 229 -10.62 -5.15 20.33
CA LEU A 229 -11.83 -4.37 20.57
C LEU A 229 -11.58 -3.13 21.42
N ILE A 230 -10.71 -3.24 22.43
CA ILE A 230 -10.27 -2.10 23.26
C ILE A 230 -9.58 -1.06 22.38
N THR A 231 -8.63 -1.48 21.55
CA THR A 231 -7.93 -0.61 20.59
C THR A 231 -8.91 0.13 19.66
N CYS A 232 -9.88 -0.59 19.11
CA CYS A 232 -10.91 0.05 18.26
C CYS A 232 -11.77 1.04 19.05
N SER A 233 -12.12 0.74 20.30
CA SER A 233 -12.85 1.65 21.17
C SER A 233 -12.06 2.94 21.43
N GLU A 234 -10.76 2.83 21.68
CA GLU A 234 -9.88 3.99 21.90
C GLU A 234 -9.75 4.85 20.64
N LEU A 235 -9.63 4.22 19.47
CA LEU A 235 -9.60 4.92 18.19
C LEU A 235 -10.91 5.67 17.91
N ILE A 236 -12.06 5.06 18.22
CA ILE A 236 -13.37 5.72 18.10
C ILE A 236 -13.46 6.88 19.07
N HIS A 237 -12.99 6.71 20.32
CA HIS A 237 -12.96 7.78 21.31
C HIS A 237 -12.05 8.95 20.88
N ALA A 238 -10.97 8.65 20.19
CA ALA A 238 -10.08 9.66 19.58
C ALA A 238 -10.66 10.35 18.34
N GLY A 239 -11.91 10.03 17.96
CA GLY A 239 -12.63 10.71 16.88
C GLY A 239 -12.60 9.98 15.54
N ALA A 240 -12.18 8.71 15.48
CA ALA A 240 -12.21 7.96 14.22
C ALA A 240 -13.61 7.95 13.59
N ARG A 241 -13.68 8.23 12.29
CA ARG A 241 -14.92 8.38 11.51
C ARG A 241 -15.50 7.01 11.13
N ARG A 242 -15.89 6.23 12.13
CA ARG A 242 -16.39 4.86 11.95
C ARG A 242 -17.50 4.76 10.91
N ASP A 243 -18.46 5.68 10.92
CA ASP A 243 -19.61 5.63 10.02
C ASP A 243 -19.19 5.85 8.56
N GLU A 244 -18.24 6.75 8.31
CA GLU A 244 -17.65 6.96 6.98
C GLU A 244 -16.89 5.69 6.52
N ILE A 245 -16.11 5.08 7.40
CA ILE A 245 -15.39 3.83 7.14
C ILE A 245 -16.36 2.72 6.74
N VAL A 246 -17.40 2.48 7.54
CA VAL A 246 -18.40 1.43 7.27
C VAL A 246 -19.15 1.68 5.97
N GLN A 247 -19.48 2.95 5.67
CA GLN A 247 -20.11 3.30 4.38
C GLN A 247 -19.22 2.95 3.20
N HIS A 248 -17.91 3.25 3.26
CA HIS A 248 -16.99 2.99 2.16
C HIS A 248 -16.65 1.51 2.00
N LEU A 249 -16.56 0.76 3.08
CA LEU A 249 -16.20 -0.66 3.03
C LEU A 249 -17.37 -1.56 2.66
N TRP A 250 -18.58 -1.24 3.11
CA TRP A 250 -19.72 -2.17 3.06
C TRP A 250 -20.93 -1.67 2.26
N ARG A 251 -21.06 -0.36 2.05
CA ARG A 251 -22.17 0.20 1.25
C ARG A 251 -21.75 0.54 -0.18
N THR A 252 -21.04 -0.39 -0.80
CA THR A 252 -20.45 -0.16 -2.14
C THR A 252 -21.26 -0.80 -3.26
N ARG A 253 -22.29 -1.61 -2.92
CA ARG A 253 -23.03 -2.39 -3.91
C ARG A 253 -24.18 -1.60 -4.53
N SER A 254 -24.21 -1.60 -5.87
CA SER A 254 -25.30 -1.00 -6.61
C SER A 254 -26.59 -1.81 -6.48
N VAL A 255 -27.74 -1.18 -6.74
CA VAL A 255 -29.03 -1.90 -6.81
C VAL A 255 -28.99 -3.01 -7.86
N SER A 256 -28.28 -2.80 -8.97
CA SER A 256 -28.07 -3.80 -10.02
C SER A 256 -27.31 -5.01 -9.49
N THR A 257 -26.25 -4.81 -8.72
CA THR A 257 -25.50 -5.90 -8.06
C THR A 257 -26.40 -6.69 -7.11
N LEU A 258 -27.23 -6.01 -6.31
CA LEU A 258 -28.17 -6.68 -5.41
C LEU A 258 -29.25 -7.46 -6.15
N LYS A 259 -29.71 -6.98 -7.31
CA LYS A 259 -30.65 -7.73 -8.19
C LYS A 259 -29.98 -9.00 -8.72
N LEU A 260 -28.73 -8.92 -9.19
CA LEU A 260 -27.98 -10.09 -9.67
C LEU A 260 -27.79 -11.12 -8.55
N TRP A 261 -27.48 -10.67 -7.33
CA TRP A 261 -27.40 -11.53 -6.15
C TRP A 261 -28.73 -12.19 -5.83
N GLY A 262 -29.86 -11.46 -5.92
CA GLY A 262 -31.17 -12.03 -5.76
C GLY A 262 -31.45 -13.15 -6.76
N ARG A 263 -31.00 -13.03 -8.02
CA ARG A 263 -31.09 -14.11 -9.03
C ARG A 263 -30.23 -15.31 -8.62
N ALA A 264 -28.99 -15.10 -8.23
CA ALA A 264 -28.10 -16.16 -7.77
C ALA A 264 -28.71 -16.92 -6.59
N LEU A 265 -29.29 -16.23 -5.60
CA LEU A 265 -29.98 -16.86 -4.47
C LEU A 265 -31.25 -17.64 -4.86
N THR A 266 -31.96 -17.19 -5.89
CA THR A 266 -33.14 -17.89 -6.39
C THR A 266 -32.78 -19.23 -7.07
N HIS A 267 -31.59 -19.31 -7.66
CA HIS A 267 -31.05 -20.51 -8.32
C HIS A 267 -30.12 -21.31 -7.43
N LEU A 268 -30.19 -21.13 -6.11
CA LEU A 268 -29.34 -21.84 -5.18
C LEU A 268 -29.76 -23.31 -5.06
N HIS A 269 -28.78 -24.19 -5.17
CA HIS A 269 -28.91 -25.62 -4.99
C HIS A 269 -28.01 -26.11 -3.88
N GLU A 270 -28.39 -27.15 -3.19
CA GLU A 270 -27.55 -27.74 -2.14
C GLU A 270 -27.49 -29.26 -2.26
N ASP A 271 -26.34 -29.79 -1.89
CA ASP A 271 -26.10 -31.22 -1.68
C ASP A 271 -25.60 -31.41 -0.24
N HIS A 272 -26.51 -31.90 0.62
CA HIS A 272 -26.20 -32.07 2.05
C HIS A 272 -25.19 -33.20 2.30
N GLU A 273 -25.06 -34.21 1.42
CA GLU A 273 -24.14 -35.34 1.65
C GLU A 273 -22.68 -34.89 1.60
N ILE A 274 -22.35 -33.98 0.69
CA ILE A 274 -20.99 -33.46 0.53
C ILE A 274 -20.81 -32.04 1.05
N GLY A 275 -21.90 -31.37 1.50
CA GLY A 275 -21.87 -30.01 1.97
C GLY A 275 -21.56 -28.99 0.85
N LEU A 276 -22.05 -29.27 -0.38
CA LEU A 276 -21.87 -28.41 -1.54
C LEU A 276 -23.11 -27.52 -1.74
N ILE A 277 -22.89 -26.23 -1.82
CA ILE A 277 -23.89 -25.26 -2.27
C ILE A 277 -23.43 -24.66 -3.59
N TRP A 278 -24.31 -24.63 -4.60
CA TRP A 278 -23.97 -24.02 -5.87
C TRP A 278 -25.14 -23.22 -6.44
N THR A 279 -24.77 -22.24 -7.24
CA THR A 279 -25.74 -21.45 -8.01
C THR A 279 -25.22 -21.21 -9.41
N GLN A 280 -26.17 -20.95 -10.33
CA GLN A 280 -25.82 -20.67 -11.72
C GLN A 280 -26.49 -19.38 -12.17
N LEU A 281 -25.79 -18.61 -12.99
CA LEU A 281 -26.28 -17.38 -13.59
C LEU A 281 -26.16 -17.46 -15.11
N SER A 282 -27.29 -17.27 -15.77
CA SER A 282 -27.36 -17.19 -17.21
C SER A 282 -27.04 -15.79 -17.74
N MET A 283 -26.80 -15.67 -19.03
CA MET A 283 -26.68 -14.37 -19.69
C MET A 283 -27.92 -13.48 -19.51
N ALA A 284 -29.12 -14.10 -19.44
CA ALA A 284 -30.35 -13.37 -19.21
C ALA A 284 -30.38 -12.69 -17.83
N ASP A 285 -29.83 -13.34 -16.80
CA ASP A 285 -29.78 -12.79 -15.44
C ASP A 285 -28.89 -11.54 -15.39
N PHE A 286 -27.77 -11.54 -16.12
CA PHE A 286 -26.91 -10.35 -16.24
C PHE A 286 -27.58 -9.21 -17.00
N LEU A 287 -28.26 -9.51 -18.10
CA LEU A 287 -28.99 -8.51 -18.88
C LEU A 287 -30.11 -7.86 -18.08
N GLU A 288 -30.89 -8.65 -17.35
CA GLU A 288 -31.98 -8.15 -16.49
C GLU A 288 -31.45 -7.35 -15.28
N ALA A 289 -30.28 -7.71 -14.75
CA ALA A 289 -29.62 -6.94 -13.69
C ALA A 289 -28.96 -5.66 -14.22
N GLY A 290 -28.69 -5.57 -15.53
CA GLY A 290 -28.01 -4.45 -16.17
C GLY A 290 -26.52 -4.39 -15.82
N LEU A 291 -25.86 -5.55 -15.62
CA LEU A 291 -24.45 -5.67 -15.26
C LEU A 291 -23.72 -6.61 -16.21
N PRO A 292 -22.44 -6.34 -16.52
CA PRO A 292 -21.57 -7.32 -17.17
C PRO A 292 -21.15 -8.44 -16.19
N ALA A 293 -20.69 -9.58 -16.73
CA ALA A 293 -20.31 -10.78 -15.98
C ALA A 293 -19.14 -10.54 -14.97
N GLU A 294 -18.47 -9.41 -15.06
CA GLU A 294 -17.32 -9.03 -14.22
C GLU A 294 -17.71 -8.58 -12.79
N HIS A 295 -19.01 -8.44 -12.48
CA HIS A 295 -19.51 -7.89 -11.21
C HIS A 295 -20.03 -8.96 -10.23
N LEU A 296 -19.36 -10.11 -10.18
CA LEU A 296 -19.72 -11.24 -9.31
C LEU A 296 -18.97 -11.27 -7.96
N GLU A 297 -18.11 -10.30 -7.71
CA GLU A 297 -17.31 -10.24 -6.48
C GLU A 297 -18.18 -10.22 -5.22
N GLY A 298 -17.76 -10.99 -4.22
CA GLY A 298 -18.34 -11.03 -2.89
C GLY A 298 -19.54 -11.96 -2.71
N ILE A 299 -20.10 -12.57 -3.77
CA ILE A 299 -21.26 -13.47 -3.65
C ILE A 299 -20.89 -14.80 -2.99
N VAL A 300 -19.74 -15.35 -3.35
CA VAL A 300 -19.23 -16.62 -2.81
C VAL A 300 -18.86 -16.46 -1.34
N GLU A 301 -18.15 -15.38 -1.01
CA GLU A 301 -17.75 -15.06 0.34
C GLU A 301 -18.95 -14.85 1.28
N GLU A 302 -20.00 -14.18 0.79
CA GLU A 302 -21.23 -13.99 1.58
C GLU A 302 -21.98 -15.30 1.76
N LEU A 303 -22.10 -16.14 0.74
CA LEU A 303 -22.73 -17.45 0.86
C LEU A 303 -21.99 -18.33 1.88
N LEU A 304 -20.64 -18.39 1.83
CA LEU A 304 -19.85 -19.11 2.81
C LEU A 304 -20.00 -18.54 4.23
N ALA A 305 -20.12 -17.23 4.37
CA ALA A 305 -20.23 -16.58 5.67
C ALA A 305 -21.57 -16.85 6.39
N TYR A 306 -22.64 -17.09 5.63
CA TYR A 306 -24.00 -17.20 6.18
C TYR A 306 -24.64 -18.59 6.04
N CYS A 307 -23.97 -19.56 5.42
CA CYS A 307 -24.44 -20.94 5.28
C CYS A 307 -23.54 -21.89 6.07
N PRO A 308 -23.84 -22.19 7.35
CA PRO A 308 -23.00 -23.04 8.20
C PRO A 308 -22.82 -24.47 7.65
N GLU A 309 -23.78 -24.94 6.87
CA GLU A 309 -23.76 -26.27 6.26
C GLU A 309 -22.82 -26.35 5.06
N ALA A 310 -22.46 -25.21 4.46
CA ALA A 310 -21.62 -25.15 3.27
C ALA A 310 -20.15 -25.42 3.60
N LYS A 311 -19.61 -26.55 3.14
CA LYS A 311 -18.16 -26.83 3.12
C LYS A 311 -17.53 -26.28 1.85
N THR A 312 -18.30 -26.24 0.77
CA THR A 312 -17.84 -25.75 -0.55
C THR A 312 -18.98 -24.94 -1.20
N VAL A 313 -18.63 -23.81 -1.76
CA VAL A 313 -19.56 -23.00 -2.57
C VAL A 313 -19.02 -22.89 -4.00
N ALA A 314 -19.88 -23.13 -4.99
CA ALA A 314 -19.57 -22.97 -6.40
C ALA A 314 -20.54 -21.96 -7.05
N LEU A 315 -19.97 -20.99 -7.76
CA LEU A 315 -20.70 -20.05 -8.59
C LEU A 315 -20.35 -20.33 -10.05
N ILE A 316 -21.35 -20.68 -10.85
CA ILE A 316 -21.22 -20.99 -12.26
C ILE A 316 -21.93 -19.90 -13.04
N TRP A 317 -21.27 -19.34 -14.03
CA TRP A 317 -21.91 -18.31 -14.87
C TRP A 317 -21.55 -18.46 -16.33
N GLN A 318 -22.48 -18.00 -17.17
CA GLN A 318 -22.30 -17.98 -18.60
C GLN A 318 -21.53 -16.71 -18.99
N HIS A 319 -20.36 -16.88 -19.61
CA HIS A 319 -19.56 -15.79 -20.18
C HIS A 319 -19.89 -15.63 -21.68
N LYS A 320 -19.81 -14.40 -22.17
CA LYS A 320 -19.87 -14.12 -23.60
C LYS A 320 -18.45 -14.27 -24.14
N ASP A 321 -18.22 -15.26 -25.01
CA ASP A 321 -16.98 -15.37 -25.78
C ASP A 321 -16.85 -14.24 -26.80
#